data_dc2ba12461ef144196fcb26215d1303d
#
_entry.id   dc2ba12461ef144196fcb26215d1303d
#
_cell.length_a   1.000
_cell.length_b   1.000
_cell.length_c   1.000
_cell.angle_alpha   90.00
_cell.angle_beta   90.00
_cell.angle_gamma   90.00
#
_symmetry.space_group_name_H-M   'P 1'
#
loop_
_entity.id
_entity.type
_entity.pdbx_description
1 polymer ?
#
loop_
_entity_poly.entity_id
_entity_poly.type
_entity_poly.pdbx_seq_one_letter_code
_entity_poly.pdbx_strand_id
1 'polypeptide(L)'
;MELTQELKNYLDNSGRLKLFPSKKKYKILSLMYLATKFKEGVSYTEKEVNEILDNSHTFNDRCLLRRELYNNRFLGRINDCSKYWMEEKQPRLEDFNFS
;
A
#
# COMPACT_ATOMS: atom_id res chain seq x y z
N MET A 1 -9.94 11.96 7.90
CA MET A 1 -8.54 12.21 7.48
C MET A 1 -8.44 12.06 5.96
N GLU A 2 -7.85 13.06 5.33
CA GLU A 2 -7.67 13.06 3.88
C GLU A 2 -6.26 12.56 3.56
N LEU A 3 -6.14 11.34 3.02
CA LEU A 3 -4.83 10.72 2.78
C LEU A 3 -3.94 11.53 1.82
N THR A 4 -4.51 12.04 0.73
CA THR A 4 -3.72 12.81 -0.22
C THR A 4 -3.19 14.10 0.39
N GLN A 5 -3.95 14.72 1.26
CA GLN A 5 -3.52 15.94 1.95
C GLN A 5 -2.41 15.63 2.94
N GLU A 6 -2.55 14.54 3.71
CA GLU A 6 -1.53 14.13 4.68
C GLU A 6 -0.23 13.74 3.99
N LEU A 7 -0.31 13.18 2.78
CA LEU A 7 0.84 12.67 2.04
C LEU A 7 1.33 13.65 0.97
N LYS A 8 0.86 14.88 0.94
CA LYS A 8 1.15 15.80 -0.16
C LYS A 8 2.63 15.97 -0.45
N ASN A 9 3.48 15.90 0.58
CA ASN A 9 4.93 16.04 0.42
C ASN A 9 5.60 14.76 -0.09
N TYR A 10 4.86 13.65 -0.13
CA TYR A 10 5.37 12.35 -0.55
C TYR A 10 4.80 11.90 -1.89
N LEU A 11 3.86 12.66 -2.46
CA LEU A 11 3.22 12.32 -3.73
C LEU A 11 3.67 13.28 -4.83
N ASP A 12 3.79 12.75 -6.06
CA ASP A 12 4.07 13.60 -7.21
C ASP A 12 2.76 14.17 -7.77
N ASN A 13 2.86 14.93 -8.86
CA ASN A 13 1.69 15.58 -9.48
C ASN A 13 0.66 14.60 -10.02
N SER A 14 1.08 13.35 -10.26
CA SER A 14 0.19 12.30 -10.76
C SER A 14 -0.39 11.45 -9.64
N GLY A 15 -0.07 11.78 -8.39
CA GLY A 15 -0.55 11.02 -7.24
C GLY A 15 0.26 9.77 -6.96
N ARG A 16 1.47 9.65 -7.50
CA ARG A 16 2.35 8.51 -7.23
C ARG A 16 3.26 8.81 -6.05
N LEU A 17 3.51 7.79 -5.25
CA LEU A 17 4.39 7.91 -4.08
C LEU A 17 5.83 8.09 -4.56
N LYS A 18 6.48 9.18 -4.13
CA LYS A 18 7.84 9.51 -4.57
C LYS A 18 8.92 8.82 -3.74
N LEU A 19 8.59 8.48 -2.51
CA LEU A 19 9.48 7.76 -1.61
C LEU A 19 8.66 7.06 -0.56
N PHE A 20 9.24 6.05 0.09
CA PHE A 20 8.59 5.39 1.21
C PHE A 20 9.05 6.09 2.49
N PRO A 21 8.16 6.77 3.21
CA PRO A 21 8.57 7.61 4.35
C PRO A 21 9.28 6.80 5.44
N SER A 22 10.21 7.42 6.14
CA SER A 22 10.92 6.77 7.24
C SER A 22 10.13 6.78 8.55
N LYS A 23 9.29 7.79 8.77
CA LYS A 23 8.47 7.86 9.97
C LYS A 23 7.30 6.88 9.90
N LYS A 24 7.10 6.12 10.97
CA LYS A 24 6.11 5.05 10.99
C LYS A 24 4.70 5.54 10.62
N LYS A 25 4.28 6.68 11.15
CA LYS A 25 2.96 7.23 10.84
C LYS A 25 2.78 7.40 9.33
N TYR A 26 3.77 7.99 8.66
CA TYR A 26 3.67 8.24 7.23
C TYR A 26 3.88 6.99 6.40
N LYS A 27 4.62 6.00 6.92
CA LYS A 27 4.68 4.66 6.29
C LYS A 27 3.29 4.05 6.23
N ILE A 28 2.58 4.07 7.37
CA ILE A 28 1.24 3.48 7.44
C ILE A 28 0.27 4.25 6.55
N LEU A 29 0.31 5.58 6.58
CA LEU A 29 -0.54 6.39 5.71
C LEU A 29 -0.26 6.09 4.23
N SER A 30 1.01 5.89 3.87
CA SER A 30 1.39 5.51 2.51
C SER A 30 0.79 4.17 2.12
N LEU A 31 0.83 3.19 3.02
CA LEU A 31 0.25 1.88 2.77
C LEU A 31 -1.26 1.96 2.65
N MET A 32 -1.91 2.76 3.48
CA MET A 32 -3.36 3.00 3.38
C MET A 32 -3.70 3.58 2.01
N TYR A 33 -2.90 4.54 1.56
CA TYR A 33 -3.10 5.17 0.26
C TYR A 33 -2.92 4.16 -0.88
N LEU A 34 -1.85 3.35 -0.84
CA LEU A 34 -1.61 2.34 -1.86
C LEU A 34 -2.73 1.29 -1.88
N ALA A 35 -3.24 0.92 -0.70
CA ALA A 35 -4.33 -0.05 -0.62
C ALA A 35 -5.59 0.43 -1.34
N THR A 36 -5.81 1.75 -1.44
CA THR A 36 -6.97 2.29 -2.17
C THR A 36 -6.92 2.01 -3.66
N LYS A 37 -5.78 1.58 -4.19
CA LYS A 37 -5.63 1.25 -5.60
C LYS A 37 -6.17 -0.14 -5.94
N PHE A 38 -6.52 -0.93 -4.93
CA PHE A 38 -7.05 -2.28 -5.11
C PHE A 38 -8.55 -2.26 -4.87
N LYS A 39 -9.26 -3.17 -5.51
CA LYS A 39 -10.72 -3.30 -5.35
C LYS A 39 -11.06 -4.42 -4.40
N GLU A 40 -11.99 -4.14 -3.49
CA GLU A 40 -12.53 -5.14 -2.58
C GLU A 40 -13.20 -6.26 -3.36
N GLY A 41 -13.03 -7.50 -2.89
CA GLY A 41 -13.68 -8.66 -3.52
C GLY A 41 -13.03 -9.16 -4.78
N VAL A 42 -11.88 -8.61 -5.17
CA VAL A 42 -11.16 -9.01 -6.39
C VAL A 42 -9.91 -9.80 -6.00
N SER A 43 -9.64 -10.89 -6.73
CA SER A 43 -8.38 -11.64 -6.59
C SER A 43 -7.40 -11.15 -7.64
N TYR A 44 -6.16 -10.93 -7.22
CA TYR A 44 -5.09 -10.45 -8.09
C TYR A 44 -3.96 -11.46 -8.15
N THR A 45 -3.36 -11.63 -9.33
CA THR A 45 -2.10 -12.36 -9.44
C THR A 45 -0.98 -11.46 -8.93
N GLU A 46 0.19 -12.06 -8.63
CA GLU A 46 1.35 -11.27 -8.24
C GLU A 46 1.72 -10.26 -9.33
N LYS A 47 1.63 -10.66 -10.58
CA LYS A 47 1.91 -9.77 -11.72
C LYS A 47 0.97 -8.57 -11.72
N GLU A 48 -0.32 -8.79 -11.46
CA GLU A 48 -1.29 -7.71 -11.41
C GLU A 48 -1.02 -6.76 -10.24
N VAL A 49 -0.65 -7.31 -9.08
CA VAL A 49 -0.26 -6.49 -7.93
C VAL A 49 0.94 -5.62 -8.30
N ASN A 50 1.95 -6.24 -8.94
CA ASN A 50 3.15 -5.52 -9.36
C ASN A 50 2.82 -4.38 -10.32
N GLU A 51 1.92 -4.61 -11.27
CA GLU A 51 1.50 -3.58 -12.23
C GLU A 51 0.82 -2.40 -11.52
N ILE A 52 -0.08 -2.69 -10.58
CA ILE A 52 -0.76 -1.65 -9.81
C ILE A 52 0.26 -0.83 -9.03
N LEU A 53 1.20 -1.50 -8.36
CA LEU A 53 2.22 -0.82 -7.57
C LEU A 53 3.18 -0.03 -8.44
N ASP A 54 3.58 -0.58 -9.59
CA ASP A 54 4.47 0.13 -10.51
C ASP A 54 3.86 1.45 -10.99
N ASN A 55 2.53 1.49 -11.12
CA ASN A 55 1.81 2.70 -11.51
C ASN A 55 1.55 3.64 -10.33
N SER A 56 1.90 3.24 -9.12
CA SER A 56 1.55 3.97 -7.90
C SER A 56 2.76 4.59 -7.19
N HIS A 57 3.97 4.33 -7.67
CA HIS A 57 5.18 4.90 -7.04
C HIS A 57 6.26 5.13 -8.10
N THR A 58 7.28 5.92 -7.75
CA THR A 58 8.31 6.32 -8.71
C THR A 58 9.72 5.80 -8.38
N PHE A 59 9.89 5.11 -7.23
CA PHE A 59 11.23 4.73 -6.76
C PHE A 59 11.58 3.26 -7.03
N ASN A 60 10.86 2.61 -7.91
CA ASN A 60 11.19 1.29 -8.46
C ASN A 60 11.44 0.21 -7.39
N ASP A 61 10.56 0.14 -6.40
CA ASP A 61 10.69 -0.86 -5.33
C ASP A 61 9.34 -1.49 -4.98
N ARG A 62 8.69 -2.08 -5.99
CA ARG A 62 7.40 -2.75 -5.79
C ARG A 62 7.49 -3.91 -4.80
N CYS A 63 8.64 -4.57 -4.72
CA CYS A 63 8.80 -5.70 -3.80
C CYS A 63 8.70 -5.26 -2.35
N LEU A 64 9.30 -4.12 -2.01
CA LEU A 64 9.17 -3.53 -0.68
C LEU A 64 7.71 -3.22 -0.38
N LEU A 65 7.03 -2.54 -1.31
CA LEU A 65 5.64 -2.11 -1.11
C LEU A 65 4.70 -3.30 -0.97
N ARG A 66 4.87 -4.31 -1.84
CA ARG A 66 4.05 -5.52 -1.77
C ARG A 66 4.21 -6.23 -0.44
N ARG A 67 5.46 -6.38 0.01
CA ARG A 67 5.77 -7.03 1.29
C ARG A 67 5.19 -6.24 2.46
N GLU A 68 5.34 -4.91 2.45
CA GLU A 68 4.82 -4.08 3.54
C GLU A 68 3.29 -4.10 3.59
N LEU A 69 2.63 -4.10 2.42
CA LEU A 69 1.18 -4.20 2.37
C LEU A 69 0.69 -5.51 2.97
N TYR A 70 1.36 -6.61 2.66
CA TYR A 70 1.00 -7.92 3.20
C TYR A 70 1.33 -8.01 4.69
N ASN A 71 2.54 -7.60 5.09
CA ASN A 71 2.98 -7.70 6.48
C ASN A 71 2.11 -6.88 7.42
N ASN A 72 1.59 -5.76 6.94
CA ASN A 72 0.75 -4.87 7.75
C ASN A 72 -0.75 -5.12 7.54
N ARG A 73 -1.10 -6.21 6.86
CA ARG A 73 -2.48 -6.71 6.72
C ARG A 73 -3.41 -5.84 5.87
N PHE A 74 -2.84 -5.05 4.97
CA PHE A 74 -3.64 -4.34 3.96
C PHE A 74 -4.02 -5.29 2.82
N LEU A 75 -3.10 -6.19 2.45
CA LEU A 75 -3.36 -7.24 1.48
C LEU A 75 -3.20 -8.60 2.13
N GLY A 76 -4.01 -9.57 1.68
CA GLY A 76 -3.82 -10.97 2.01
C GLY A 76 -3.24 -11.70 0.81
N ARG A 77 -2.70 -12.89 1.01
CA ARG A 77 -2.21 -13.73 -0.07
C ARG A 77 -2.23 -15.20 0.34
N ILE A 78 -2.27 -16.08 -0.65
CA ILE A 78 -2.07 -17.50 -0.37
C ILE A 78 -0.55 -17.77 -0.29
N ASN A 79 -0.20 -18.91 0.31
CA ASN A 79 1.20 -19.19 0.70
C ASN A 79 2.19 -19.17 -0.45
N ASP A 80 1.78 -19.59 -1.66
CA ASP A 80 2.69 -19.63 -2.81
C ASP A 80 2.72 -18.30 -3.59
N CYS A 81 2.07 -17.25 -3.07
CA CYS A 81 2.04 -15.92 -3.65
C CYS A 81 1.35 -15.83 -5.01
N SER A 82 0.57 -16.86 -5.40
CA SER A 82 -0.10 -16.86 -6.71
C SER A 82 -1.38 -16.03 -6.70
N LYS A 83 -1.89 -15.67 -5.53
CA LYS A 83 -3.13 -14.92 -5.42
C LYS A 83 -3.05 -13.94 -4.26
N TYR A 84 -3.46 -12.70 -4.51
CA TYR A 84 -3.55 -11.64 -3.52
C TYR A 84 -4.96 -11.06 -3.53
N TRP A 85 -5.34 -10.42 -2.44
CA TRP A 85 -6.61 -9.71 -2.34
C TRP A 85 -6.47 -8.56 -1.35
N MET A 86 -7.35 -7.55 -1.48
CA MET A 86 -7.47 -6.50 -0.50
C MET A 86 -8.18 -7.09 0.72
N GLU A 87 -7.56 -6.98 1.90
CA GLU A 87 -8.20 -7.52 3.10
C GLU A 87 -9.53 -6.80 3.35
N GLU A 88 -10.55 -7.56 3.69
CA GLU A 88 -11.89 -7.04 3.90
C GLU A 88 -11.90 -6.02 5.03
N LYS A 89 -11.22 -6.34 6.13
CA LYS A 89 -11.07 -5.42 7.25
C LYS A 89 -9.74 -4.69 7.11
N GLN A 90 -9.80 -3.48 6.56
CA GLN A 90 -8.59 -2.68 6.38
C GLN A 90 -8.11 -2.12 7.71
N PRO A 91 -6.79 -2.16 7.97
CA PRO A 91 -6.23 -1.56 9.17
C PRO A 91 -6.45 -0.06 9.20
N ARG A 92 -6.60 0.48 10.39
CA ARG A 92 -6.73 1.91 10.61
C ARG A 92 -5.48 2.41 11.31
N LEU A 93 -5.21 3.71 11.19
CA LEU A 93 -4.02 4.30 11.79
C LEU A 93 -3.94 4.00 13.29
N GLU A 94 -5.05 4.04 13.98
CA GLU A 94 -5.10 3.78 15.43
C GLU A 94 -4.81 2.32 15.80
N ASP A 95 -4.80 1.40 14.84
CA ASP A 95 -4.45 0.00 15.09
C ASP A 95 -2.95 -0.21 15.25
N PHE A 96 -2.15 0.82 14.97
CA PHE A 96 -0.69 0.75 15.05
C PHE A 96 -0.19 1.54 16.24
N ASN A 97 0.91 1.07 16.83
CA ASN A 97 1.51 1.72 17.98
C ASN A 97 2.62 2.67 17.54
N PHE A 98 2.50 3.95 17.89
CA PHE A 98 3.47 4.98 17.52
C PHE A 98 4.28 5.48 18.71
N SER A 99 4.21 4.80 19.84
CA SER A 99 4.95 5.20 21.05
C SER A 99 6.46 5.10 20.86
#